data_76946ac763d3d66935367233023cf71b
#
_entry.id   76946ac763d3d66935367233023cf71b
#
_cell.length_a   1.000
_cell.length_b   1.000
_cell.length_c   1.000
_cell.angle_alpha   90.00
_cell.angle_beta   90.00
_cell.angle_gamma   90.00
#
_symmetry.space_group_name_H-M   'P 1'
#
loop_
_entity.id
_entity.type
_entity.pdbx_description
1 polymer ?
#
loop_
_entity_poly.entity_id
_entity_poly.type
_entity_poly.pdbx_seq_one_letter_code
_entity_poly.pdbx_strand_id
1 'polypeptide(L)'
;MNFRAAGRLVLFCLKVVVTIFSYLFTAAFASKETKRLARAAWLHRNSRRHLKTFGYTEGISGEIPKRGLLISNHLSYLDILAISAVTPAVFVSKADVRRWPLFGWFAKLSGTIFIERERRLHVGEVNTEIEKALATGALVVIFPEGTSTNDETILPFRTSLLEPAARGGHEISVSWLHYELEDGDARNEVCYWGDHTFFPHLLNLLGKRSVRATLRFAKFKQITDDRKELAKQLHAAVLNLKCENEVLTADYAD
;
A
#
# COMPACT_ATOMS: atom_id res chain seq x y z
N MET A 1 4.62 16.45 -22.78
CA MET A 1 5.52 15.50 -22.05
C MET A 1 6.91 16.09 -22.05
N ASN A 2 7.51 16.33 -20.88
CA ASN A 2 8.88 16.85 -20.79
C ASN A 2 9.91 15.73 -21.05
N PHE A 3 11.16 16.09 -21.32
CA PHE A 3 12.24 15.15 -21.68
C PHE A 3 12.48 14.09 -20.57
N ARG A 4 12.32 14.49 -19.29
CA ARG A 4 12.42 13.60 -18.12
C ARG A 4 11.35 12.53 -18.13
N ALA A 5 10.08 12.91 -18.37
CA ALA A 5 8.98 11.96 -18.44
C ALA A 5 9.18 10.93 -19.56
N ALA A 6 9.66 11.37 -20.73
CA ALA A 6 9.94 10.47 -21.86
C ALA A 6 11.01 9.43 -21.51
N GLY A 7 12.16 9.88 -21.00
CA GLY A 7 13.25 8.98 -20.61
C GLY A 7 12.86 8.01 -19.49
N ARG A 8 12.14 8.52 -18.48
CA ARG A 8 11.65 7.67 -17.38
C ARG A 8 10.55 6.70 -17.80
N LEU A 9 9.72 7.06 -18.78
CA LEU A 9 8.73 6.13 -19.33
C LEU A 9 9.41 4.94 -20.02
N VAL A 10 10.42 5.18 -20.83
CA VAL A 10 11.20 4.10 -21.46
C VAL A 10 11.84 3.21 -20.38
N LEU A 11 12.49 3.83 -19.39
CA LEU A 11 13.09 3.08 -18.27
C LEU A 11 12.04 2.29 -17.46
N PHE A 12 10.85 2.87 -17.24
CA PHE A 12 9.74 2.21 -16.57
C PHE A 12 9.27 0.98 -17.36
N CYS A 13 9.07 1.11 -18.67
CA CYS A 13 8.69 -0.01 -19.54
C CYS A 13 9.75 -1.13 -19.53
N LEU A 14 11.02 -0.79 -19.62
CA LEU A 14 12.11 -1.78 -19.53
C LEU A 14 12.10 -2.50 -18.17
N LYS A 15 11.93 -1.76 -17.08
CA LYS A 15 11.82 -2.38 -15.73
C LYS A 15 10.58 -3.26 -15.59
N VAL A 16 9.46 -2.91 -16.21
CA VAL A 16 8.25 -3.75 -16.24
C VAL A 16 8.56 -5.10 -16.89
N VAL A 17 9.23 -5.09 -18.05
CA VAL A 17 9.64 -6.32 -18.73
C VAL A 17 10.53 -7.17 -17.83
N VAL A 18 11.59 -6.58 -17.25
CA VAL A 18 12.49 -7.28 -16.31
C VAL A 18 11.74 -7.84 -15.11
N THR A 19 10.76 -7.09 -14.59
CA THR A 19 9.94 -7.51 -13.45
C THR A 19 9.09 -8.73 -13.78
N ILE A 20 8.49 -8.76 -14.98
CA ILE A 20 7.72 -9.93 -15.44
C ILE A 20 8.63 -11.16 -15.57
N PHE A 21 9.78 -11.02 -16.20
CA PHE A 21 10.75 -12.12 -16.31
C PHE A 21 11.24 -12.58 -14.94
N SER A 22 11.49 -11.66 -14.01
CA SER A 22 11.94 -12.01 -12.66
C SER A 22 10.92 -12.85 -11.88
N TYR A 23 9.61 -12.72 -12.20
CA TYR A 23 8.57 -13.54 -11.60
C TYR A 23 8.73 -15.01 -11.95
N LEU A 24 9.06 -15.32 -13.19
CA LEU A 24 9.27 -16.70 -13.67
C LEU A 24 10.38 -17.41 -12.88
N PHE A 25 11.43 -16.68 -12.50
CA PHE A 25 12.57 -17.25 -11.78
C PHE A 25 12.44 -17.25 -10.25
N THR A 26 11.45 -16.53 -9.69
CA THR A 26 11.39 -16.34 -8.24
C THR A 26 10.10 -16.82 -7.59
N ALA A 27 8.98 -16.61 -8.21
CA ALA A 27 7.67 -16.88 -7.60
C ALA A 27 6.84 -17.95 -8.35
N ALA A 28 7.11 -18.16 -9.64
CA ALA A 28 6.34 -19.12 -10.45
C ALA A 28 6.56 -20.56 -9.98
N PHE A 29 7.78 -20.89 -9.58
CA PHE A 29 8.20 -22.24 -9.16
C PHE A 29 8.13 -22.47 -7.65
N ALA A 30 7.67 -21.50 -6.87
CA ALA A 30 7.51 -21.68 -5.44
C ALA A 30 6.43 -22.72 -5.13
N SER A 31 6.63 -23.53 -4.08
CA SER A 31 5.63 -24.49 -3.59
C SER A 31 4.33 -23.81 -3.19
N LYS A 32 3.23 -24.55 -3.05
CA LYS A 32 1.95 -23.97 -2.64
C LYS A 32 2.06 -23.26 -1.29
N GLU A 33 2.84 -23.81 -0.35
CA GLU A 33 3.02 -23.31 1.00
C GLU A 33 3.83 -22.00 1.01
N THR A 34 4.88 -21.91 0.20
CA THR A 34 5.80 -20.76 0.16
C THR A 34 5.41 -19.70 -0.87
N LYS A 35 4.50 -20.02 -1.79
CA LYS A 35 4.15 -19.17 -2.95
C LYS A 35 3.71 -17.77 -2.56
N ARG A 36 2.96 -17.63 -1.47
CA ARG A 36 2.46 -16.34 -1.00
C ARG A 36 3.62 -15.44 -0.54
N LEU A 37 4.51 -15.97 0.28
CA LEU A 37 5.70 -15.26 0.74
C LEU A 37 6.68 -14.96 -0.39
N ALA A 38 6.85 -15.89 -1.33
CA ALA A 38 7.70 -15.69 -2.51
C ALA A 38 7.19 -14.53 -3.40
N ARG A 39 5.87 -14.41 -3.57
CA ARG A 39 5.21 -13.31 -4.29
C ARG A 39 5.37 -11.98 -3.58
N ALA A 40 5.18 -11.94 -2.26
CA ALA A 40 5.41 -10.74 -1.46
C ALA A 40 6.89 -10.30 -1.53
N ALA A 41 7.82 -11.23 -1.43
CA ALA A 41 9.26 -10.96 -1.58
C ALA A 41 9.63 -10.51 -3.00
N TRP A 42 8.97 -11.05 -4.03
CA TRP A 42 9.14 -10.60 -5.41
C TRP A 42 8.66 -9.15 -5.58
N LEU A 43 7.48 -8.81 -5.06
CA LEU A 43 6.96 -7.44 -5.09
C LEU A 43 7.92 -6.49 -4.36
N HIS A 44 8.36 -6.84 -3.16
CA HIS A 44 9.33 -6.06 -2.38
C HIS A 44 10.60 -5.71 -3.17
N ARG A 45 11.25 -6.70 -3.80
CA ARG A 45 12.46 -6.46 -4.60
C ARG A 45 12.22 -5.55 -5.79
N ASN A 46 11.10 -5.72 -6.47
CA ASN A 46 10.79 -4.93 -7.67
C ASN A 46 10.26 -3.53 -7.35
N SER A 47 9.54 -3.35 -6.25
CA SER A 47 9.04 -2.03 -5.81
C SER A 47 10.17 -1.03 -5.65
N ARG A 48 11.27 -1.39 -4.99
CA ARG A 48 12.47 -0.54 -4.88
C ARG A 48 13.05 -0.12 -6.23
N ARG A 49 13.03 -1.03 -7.23
CA ARG A 49 13.53 -0.75 -8.58
C ARG A 49 12.62 0.23 -9.32
N HIS A 50 11.30 0.06 -9.19
CA HIS A 50 10.32 0.93 -9.84
C HIS A 50 10.30 2.33 -9.21
N LEU A 51 10.32 2.43 -7.89
CA LEU A 51 10.30 3.71 -7.18
C LEU A 51 11.50 4.59 -7.55
N LYS A 52 12.68 4.02 -7.77
CA LYS A 52 13.85 4.78 -8.26
C LYS A 52 13.59 5.49 -9.60
N THR A 53 12.64 5.03 -10.41
CA THR A 53 12.27 5.69 -11.67
C THR A 53 11.57 7.02 -11.45
N PHE A 54 10.92 7.19 -10.31
CA PHE A 54 10.22 8.43 -9.95
C PHE A 54 11.12 9.43 -9.19
N GLY A 55 12.42 9.13 -8.99
CA GLY A 55 13.26 9.92 -8.10
C GLY A 55 12.79 9.83 -6.64
N TYR A 56 12.27 8.67 -6.28
CA TYR A 56 11.67 8.42 -4.97
C TYR A 56 12.71 8.35 -3.85
N THR A 57 12.39 9.03 -2.75
CA THR A 57 13.10 8.95 -1.47
C THR A 57 12.10 8.66 -0.37
N GLU A 58 12.55 8.09 0.75
CA GLU A 58 11.70 7.73 1.86
C GLU A 58 12.30 8.13 3.20
N GLY A 59 11.45 8.65 4.09
CA GLY A 59 11.70 8.79 5.52
C GLY A 59 10.89 7.75 6.27
N ILE A 60 11.55 6.94 7.10
CA ILE A 60 10.90 5.86 7.84
C ILE A 60 11.10 6.08 9.33
N SER A 61 10.02 5.96 10.12
CA SER A 61 10.09 5.97 11.58
C SER A 61 9.22 4.88 12.20
N GLY A 62 9.57 4.47 13.42
CA GLY A 62 8.91 3.38 14.13
C GLY A 62 9.40 1.99 13.72
N GLU A 63 8.83 0.94 14.33
CA GLU A 63 9.21 -0.44 14.08
C GLU A 63 8.48 -0.99 12.84
N ILE A 64 9.25 -1.35 11.81
CA ILE A 64 8.70 -1.89 10.57
C ILE A 64 8.12 -3.28 10.83
N PRO A 65 6.81 -3.50 10.60
CA PRO A 65 6.18 -4.80 10.81
C PRO A 65 6.64 -5.80 9.75
N LYS A 66 6.83 -7.06 10.16
CA LYS A 66 7.25 -8.16 9.28
C LYS A 66 6.17 -9.21 9.06
N ARG A 67 5.15 -9.23 9.90
CA ARG A 67 4.03 -10.19 9.89
C ARG A 67 2.80 -9.58 10.54
N GLY A 68 1.67 -10.26 10.44
CA GLY A 68 0.40 -9.82 11.01
C GLY A 68 -0.36 -8.86 10.11
N LEU A 69 -1.15 -7.97 10.69
CA LEU A 69 -1.95 -6.99 9.99
C LEU A 69 -1.28 -5.62 10.05
N LEU A 70 -1.22 -4.94 8.90
CA LEU A 70 -0.85 -3.53 8.82
C LEU A 70 -2.04 -2.73 8.32
N ILE A 71 -2.51 -1.80 9.13
CA ILE A 71 -3.61 -0.89 8.83
C ILE A 71 -3.05 0.47 8.49
N SER A 72 -3.34 1.00 7.30
CA SER A 72 -2.77 2.24 6.79
C SER A 72 -3.83 3.15 6.17
N ASN A 73 -3.59 4.47 6.14
CA ASN A 73 -4.28 5.38 5.23
C ASN A 73 -3.92 5.06 3.77
N HIS A 74 -4.71 5.57 2.83
CA HIS A 74 -4.55 5.29 1.40
C HIS A 74 -4.61 6.56 0.56
N LEU A 75 -3.54 6.83 -0.18
CA LEU A 75 -3.39 8.05 -0.98
C LEU A 75 -3.26 7.76 -2.47
N SER A 76 -2.58 6.66 -2.83
CA SER A 76 -2.20 6.42 -4.22
C SER A 76 -1.93 4.93 -4.48
N TYR A 77 -1.93 4.55 -5.76
CA TYR A 77 -1.37 3.25 -6.15
C TYR A 77 0.14 3.11 -5.81
N LEU A 78 0.83 4.24 -5.58
CA LEU A 78 2.21 4.24 -5.11
C LEU A 78 2.37 3.67 -3.69
N ASP A 79 1.34 3.72 -2.85
CA ASP A 79 1.38 3.21 -1.48
C ASP A 79 1.77 1.73 -1.45
N ILE A 80 1.28 0.97 -2.45
CA ILE A 80 1.61 -0.43 -2.61
C ILE A 80 3.11 -0.61 -2.84
N LEU A 81 3.70 0.23 -3.69
CA LEU A 81 5.14 0.19 -3.97
C LEU A 81 5.94 0.73 -2.78
N ALA A 82 5.49 1.81 -2.13
CA ALA A 82 6.15 2.43 -0.99
C ALA A 82 6.24 1.46 0.19
N ILE A 83 5.13 0.88 0.62
CA ILE A 83 5.10 -0.11 1.70
C ILE A 83 5.88 -1.36 1.29
N SER A 84 5.70 -1.86 0.05
CA SER A 84 6.43 -3.02 -0.41
C SER A 84 7.93 -2.78 -0.54
N ALA A 85 8.39 -1.56 -0.74
CA ALA A 85 9.84 -1.26 -0.77
C ALA A 85 10.47 -1.38 0.62
N VAL A 86 9.68 -1.21 1.67
CA VAL A 86 10.13 -1.28 3.07
C VAL A 86 10.05 -2.69 3.63
N THR A 87 8.96 -3.41 3.35
CA THR A 87 8.71 -4.75 3.89
C THR A 87 7.93 -5.61 2.89
N PRO A 88 8.23 -6.93 2.79
CA PRO A 88 7.42 -7.84 1.98
C PRO A 88 5.98 -7.90 2.52
N ALA A 89 4.98 -7.64 1.68
CA ALA A 89 3.60 -7.60 2.10
C ALA A 89 2.62 -8.16 1.06
N VAL A 90 1.49 -8.64 1.53
CA VAL A 90 0.31 -9.04 0.76
C VAL A 90 -0.75 -7.97 0.93
N PHE A 91 -1.33 -7.48 -0.16
CA PHE A 91 -2.32 -6.41 -0.13
C PHE A 91 -3.73 -6.93 -0.30
N VAL A 92 -4.67 -6.21 0.30
CA VAL A 92 -6.10 -6.40 0.10
C VAL A 92 -6.60 -5.26 -0.79
N SER A 93 -7.25 -5.58 -1.91
CA SER A 93 -7.69 -4.60 -2.92
C SER A 93 -9.10 -4.88 -3.42
N LYS A 94 -9.75 -3.88 -4.00
CA LYS A 94 -11.03 -4.04 -4.70
C LYS A 94 -10.87 -4.96 -5.93
N ALA A 95 -11.87 -5.76 -6.23
CA ALA A 95 -11.88 -6.64 -7.41
C ALA A 95 -11.75 -5.87 -8.73
N ASP A 96 -12.24 -4.63 -8.80
CA ASP A 96 -12.15 -3.80 -10.00
C ASP A 96 -10.69 -3.52 -10.41
N VAL A 97 -9.78 -3.42 -9.46
CA VAL A 97 -8.34 -3.25 -9.73
C VAL A 97 -7.77 -4.40 -10.55
N ARG A 98 -8.36 -5.60 -10.47
CA ARG A 98 -7.98 -6.77 -11.28
C ARG A 98 -8.06 -6.51 -12.79
N ARG A 99 -8.92 -5.56 -13.20
CA ARG A 99 -9.15 -5.19 -14.62
C ARG A 99 -8.28 -4.00 -15.07
N TRP A 100 -7.58 -3.34 -14.16
CA TRP A 100 -6.73 -2.21 -14.53
C TRP A 100 -5.56 -2.66 -15.41
N PRO A 101 -5.30 -1.96 -16.51
CA PRO A 101 -4.16 -2.25 -17.36
C PRO A 101 -2.87 -2.22 -16.54
N LEU A 102 -1.97 -3.17 -16.76
CA LEU A 102 -0.68 -3.32 -16.09
C LEU A 102 -0.80 -3.60 -14.57
N PHE A 103 -1.47 -2.72 -13.79
CA PHE A 103 -1.58 -2.86 -12.33
C PHE A 103 -2.40 -4.06 -11.89
N GLY A 104 -3.50 -4.36 -12.58
CA GLY A 104 -4.30 -5.57 -12.30
C GLY A 104 -3.49 -6.85 -12.51
N TRP A 105 -2.59 -6.83 -13.47
CA TRP A 105 -1.67 -7.93 -13.75
C TRP A 105 -0.64 -8.08 -12.62
N PHE A 106 0.02 -6.99 -12.22
CA PHE A 106 0.96 -6.98 -11.11
C PHE A 106 0.31 -7.36 -9.79
N ALA A 107 -0.90 -6.87 -9.52
CA ALA A 107 -1.67 -7.24 -8.34
C ALA A 107 -1.96 -8.75 -8.29
N LYS A 108 -2.30 -9.38 -9.44
CA LYS A 108 -2.47 -10.83 -9.53
C LYS A 108 -1.16 -11.58 -9.27
N LEU A 109 -0.05 -11.12 -9.87
CA LEU A 109 1.27 -11.74 -9.71
C LEU A 109 1.80 -11.61 -8.28
N SER A 110 1.57 -10.47 -7.61
CA SER A 110 1.98 -10.23 -6.22
C SER A 110 1.18 -11.02 -5.19
N GLY A 111 0.08 -11.68 -5.59
CA GLY A 111 -0.77 -12.42 -4.67
C GLY A 111 -1.74 -11.56 -3.89
N THR A 112 -2.10 -10.38 -4.41
CA THR A 112 -3.13 -9.51 -3.85
C THR A 112 -4.43 -10.27 -3.64
N ILE A 113 -5.05 -10.09 -2.48
CA ILE A 113 -6.37 -10.63 -2.12
C ILE A 113 -7.41 -9.63 -2.62
N PHE A 114 -8.31 -10.08 -3.51
CA PHE A 114 -9.32 -9.22 -4.11
C PHE A 114 -10.67 -9.39 -3.44
N ILE A 115 -11.32 -8.24 -3.10
CA ILE A 115 -12.63 -8.19 -2.45
C ILE A 115 -13.68 -7.72 -3.45
N GLU A 116 -14.71 -8.54 -3.68
CA GLU A 116 -15.95 -8.14 -4.33
C GLU A 116 -16.94 -7.61 -3.27
N ARG A 117 -17.07 -6.28 -3.17
CA ARG A 117 -17.83 -5.63 -2.09
C ARG A 117 -19.35 -5.77 -2.24
N GLU A 118 -19.84 -5.96 -3.45
CA GLU A 118 -21.26 -6.00 -3.76
C GLU A 118 -21.94 -7.32 -3.36
N ARG A 119 -21.17 -8.36 -3.09
CA ARG A 119 -21.67 -9.67 -2.68
C ARG A 119 -21.31 -9.96 -1.23
N ARG A 120 -22.27 -9.81 -0.31
CA ARG A 120 -22.10 -10.13 1.13
C ARG A 120 -21.56 -11.55 1.39
N LEU A 121 -21.84 -12.50 0.51
CA LEU A 121 -21.34 -13.89 0.58
C LEU A 121 -19.81 -13.98 0.38
N HIS A 122 -19.19 -13.06 -0.35
CA HIS A 122 -17.75 -13.07 -0.60
C HIS A 122 -16.92 -12.49 0.56
N VAL A 123 -17.51 -11.75 1.50
CA VAL A 123 -16.77 -11.22 2.66
C VAL A 123 -16.19 -12.37 3.50
N GLY A 124 -16.92 -13.46 3.67
CA GLY A 124 -16.44 -14.66 4.38
C GLY A 124 -15.26 -15.34 3.68
N GLU A 125 -15.29 -15.41 2.34
CA GLU A 125 -14.20 -15.99 1.55
C GLU A 125 -12.94 -15.14 1.62
N VAL A 126 -13.09 -13.81 1.57
CA VAL A 126 -11.97 -12.86 1.69
C VAL A 126 -11.33 -12.96 3.08
N ASN A 127 -12.13 -13.02 4.13
CA ASN A 127 -11.62 -13.20 5.49
C ASN A 127 -10.83 -14.50 5.61
N THR A 128 -11.34 -15.58 5.00
CA THR A 128 -10.64 -16.86 4.95
C THR A 128 -9.30 -16.76 4.20
N GLU A 129 -9.23 -16.00 3.10
CA GLU A 129 -7.97 -15.80 2.35
C GLU A 129 -6.97 -14.91 3.13
N ILE A 130 -7.46 -13.92 3.89
CA ILE A 130 -6.63 -13.12 4.78
C ILE A 130 -6.07 -14.01 5.90
N GLU A 131 -6.91 -14.83 6.55
CA GLU A 131 -6.48 -15.77 7.60
C GLU A 131 -5.44 -16.77 7.07
N LYS A 132 -5.65 -17.33 5.88
CA LYS A 132 -4.64 -18.18 5.23
C LYS A 132 -3.33 -17.45 4.97
N ALA A 133 -3.37 -16.15 4.64
CA ALA A 133 -2.17 -15.36 4.46
C ALA A 133 -1.44 -15.14 5.79
N LEU A 134 -2.16 -14.77 6.82
CA LEU A 134 -1.64 -14.57 8.18
C LEU A 134 -1.03 -15.85 8.75
N ALA A 135 -1.67 -17.00 8.54
CA ALA A 135 -1.15 -18.30 8.95
C ALA A 135 0.19 -18.69 8.32
N THR A 136 0.54 -18.12 7.15
CA THR A 136 1.88 -18.29 6.54
C THR A 136 2.95 -17.40 7.15
N GLY A 137 2.61 -16.55 8.12
CA GLY A 137 3.48 -15.52 8.68
C GLY A 137 3.63 -14.28 7.79
N ALA A 138 2.76 -14.10 6.79
CA ALA A 138 2.78 -12.91 5.93
C ALA A 138 2.33 -11.67 6.69
N LEU A 139 2.86 -10.51 6.27
CA LEU A 139 2.28 -9.21 6.58
C LEU A 139 1.14 -8.94 5.58
N VAL A 140 -0.07 -8.70 6.08
CA VAL A 140 -1.23 -8.37 5.25
C VAL A 140 -1.58 -6.90 5.46
N VAL A 141 -1.58 -6.12 4.37
CA VAL A 141 -1.87 -4.68 4.38
C VAL A 141 -3.33 -4.45 3.99
N ILE A 142 -4.02 -3.68 4.81
CA ILE A 142 -5.40 -3.26 4.58
C ILE A 142 -5.47 -1.74 4.61
N PHE A 143 -6.12 -1.17 3.59
CA PHE A 143 -6.49 0.25 3.53
C PHE A 143 -7.99 0.38 3.85
N PRO A 144 -8.38 0.55 5.13
CA PRO A 144 -9.77 0.42 5.53
C PRO A 144 -10.64 1.61 5.13
N GLU A 145 -10.08 2.71 4.66
CA GLU A 145 -10.81 3.80 3.99
C GLU A 145 -11.58 3.29 2.77
N GLY A 146 -10.98 2.29 2.11
CA GLY A 146 -11.59 1.63 0.97
C GLY A 146 -11.58 2.44 -0.32
N THR A 147 -10.95 3.58 -0.32
CA THR A 147 -10.61 4.40 -1.48
C THR A 147 -9.37 5.22 -1.13
N SER A 148 -8.65 5.70 -2.13
CA SER A 148 -7.58 6.67 -1.93
C SER A 148 -8.14 8.10 -1.80
N THR A 149 -7.41 8.95 -1.08
CA THR A 149 -7.76 10.35 -0.77
C THR A 149 -6.61 11.29 -1.16
N ASN A 150 -6.82 12.59 -0.96
CA ASN A 150 -5.83 13.64 -1.25
C ASN A 150 -4.95 14.03 -0.04
N ASP A 151 -4.97 13.23 1.02
CA ASP A 151 -4.22 13.48 2.27
C ASP A 151 -4.71 14.67 3.13
N GLU A 152 -5.78 15.35 2.77
CA GLU A 152 -6.38 16.36 3.65
C GLU A 152 -6.97 15.71 4.90
N THR A 153 -7.72 14.65 4.68
CA THR A 153 -8.39 13.89 5.74
C THR A 153 -8.16 12.40 5.56
N ILE A 154 -8.12 11.67 6.67
CA ILE A 154 -8.19 10.21 6.68
C ILE A 154 -9.67 9.85 6.85
N LEU A 155 -10.25 9.16 5.88
CA LEU A 155 -11.66 8.78 5.91
C LEU A 155 -11.95 7.77 7.02
N PRO A 156 -13.19 7.74 7.53
CA PRO A 156 -13.60 6.73 8.51
C PRO A 156 -13.34 5.31 8.02
N PHE A 157 -12.81 4.47 8.89
CA PHE A 157 -12.46 3.08 8.55
C PHE A 157 -13.70 2.20 8.43
N ARG A 158 -13.78 1.46 7.32
CA ARG A 158 -14.87 0.52 7.04
C ARG A 158 -14.74 -0.74 7.88
N THR A 159 -15.68 -0.99 8.74
CA THR A 159 -15.69 -2.13 9.68
C THR A 159 -15.65 -3.50 9.00
N SER A 160 -16.22 -3.62 7.80
CA SER A 160 -16.23 -4.87 7.03
C SER A 160 -14.83 -5.35 6.60
N LEU A 161 -13.86 -4.44 6.51
CA LEU A 161 -12.46 -4.75 6.17
C LEU A 161 -11.62 -5.14 7.38
N LEU A 162 -12.15 -4.95 8.59
CA LEU A 162 -11.46 -5.17 9.86
C LEU A 162 -11.92 -6.43 10.58
N GLU A 163 -12.76 -7.26 9.96
CA GLU A 163 -13.19 -8.54 10.53
C GLU A 163 -12.01 -9.43 10.95
N PRO A 164 -10.96 -9.62 10.12
CA PRO A 164 -9.80 -10.43 10.52
C PRO A 164 -9.06 -9.83 11.73
N ALA A 165 -9.00 -8.50 11.82
CA ALA A 165 -8.41 -7.82 12.96
C ALA A 165 -9.24 -8.02 14.24
N ALA A 166 -10.57 -7.92 14.15
CA ALA A 166 -11.48 -8.06 15.29
C ALA A 166 -11.52 -9.48 15.87
N ARG A 167 -11.33 -10.50 15.04
CA ARG A 167 -11.28 -11.91 15.52
C ARG A 167 -10.13 -12.18 16.47
N GLY A 168 -9.13 -11.29 16.54
CA GLY A 168 -8.00 -11.40 17.45
C GLY A 168 -6.96 -12.44 17.05
N GLY A 169 -5.92 -12.54 17.87
CA GLY A 169 -4.85 -13.54 17.69
C GLY A 169 -3.74 -13.15 16.73
N HIS A 170 -3.84 -12.01 16.04
CA HIS A 170 -2.81 -11.50 15.13
C HIS A 170 -2.14 -10.24 15.68
N GLU A 171 -0.85 -10.09 15.39
CA GLU A 171 -0.16 -8.81 15.61
C GLU A 171 -0.78 -7.76 14.71
N ILE A 172 -1.13 -6.60 15.26
CA ILE A 172 -1.65 -5.46 14.51
C ILE A 172 -0.65 -4.31 14.60
N SER A 173 -0.33 -3.74 13.47
CA SER A 173 0.43 -2.50 13.35
C SER A 173 -0.39 -1.48 12.58
N VAL A 174 -0.16 -0.21 12.85
CA VAL A 174 -0.71 0.89 12.08
C VAL A 174 0.42 1.61 11.35
N SER A 175 0.10 2.21 10.20
CA SER A 175 1.00 3.13 9.53
C SER A 175 0.28 4.36 9.02
N TRP A 176 1.00 5.46 9.01
CA TRP A 176 0.63 6.66 8.30
C TRP A 176 1.63 6.90 7.18
N LEU A 177 1.09 7.20 6.00
CA LEU A 177 1.84 7.46 4.79
C LEU A 177 1.48 8.84 4.26
N HIS A 178 2.51 9.58 3.83
CA HIS A 178 2.40 10.93 3.30
C HIS A 178 3.37 11.10 2.13
N TYR A 179 3.02 12.01 1.20
CA TYR A 179 3.86 12.35 0.05
C TYR A 179 4.14 13.84 -0.04
N GLU A 180 5.35 14.15 -0.46
CA GLU A 180 5.81 15.50 -0.78
C GLU A 180 6.43 15.50 -2.18
N LEU A 181 6.31 16.62 -2.88
CA LEU A 181 6.98 16.90 -4.16
C LEU A 181 7.91 18.10 -4.00
N GLU A 182 9.06 18.01 -4.64
CA GLU A 182 9.97 19.16 -4.77
C GLU A 182 9.43 20.19 -5.77
N ASP A 183 8.70 19.73 -6.81
CA ASP A 183 8.26 20.53 -7.95
C ASP A 183 6.76 20.34 -8.25
N GLY A 184 5.89 20.59 -7.26
CA GLY A 184 4.44 20.49 -7.45
C GLY A 184 3.66 20.32 -6.18
N ASP A 185 2.40 19.96 -6.34
CA ASP A 185 1.48 19.67 -5.25
C ASP A 185 1.22 18.16 -5.15
N ALA A 186 1.74 17.54 -4.10
CA ALA A 186 1.61 16.09 -3.89
C ALA A 186 0.14 15.64 -3.78
N ARG A 187 -0.75 16.49 -3.24
CA ARG A 187 -2.18 16.17 -3.09
C ARG A 187 -2.89 15.93 -4.41
N ASN A 188 -2.48 16.66 -5.46
CA ASN A 188 -3.10 16.59 -6.78
C ASN A 188 -2.27 15.78 -7.78
N GLU A 189 -0.98 15.54 -7.49
CA GLU A 189 -0.05 15.00 -8.49
C GLU A 189 0.61 13.67 -8.10
N VAL A 190 0.54 13.28 -6.81
CA VAL A 190 0.97 11.97 -6.30
C VAL A 190 -0.22 11.18 -5.78
N CYS A 191 -1.11 11.83 -5.03
CA CYS A 191 -2.34 11.19 -4.57
C CYS A 191 -3.23 10.89 -5.77
N TYR A 192 -3.78 9.67 -5.81
CA TYR A 192 -4.63 9.21 -6.90
C TYR A 192 -6.07 9.07 -6.40
N TRP A 193 -6.89 10.08 -6.62
CA TRP A 193 -8.23 10.19 -6.06
C TRP A 193 -9.20 10.88 -7.04
N GLY A 194 -10.50 10.89 -6.71
CA GLY A 194 -11.53 11.53 -7.53
C GLY A 194 -11.56 10.95 -8.95
N ASP A 195 -11.59 11.85 -9.94
CA ASP A 195 -11.71 11.50 -11.35
C ASP A 195 -10.34 11.34 -12.07
N HIS A 196 -9.27 11.17 -11.31
CA HIS A 196 -7.95 10.97 -11.92
C HIS A 196 -7.93 9.73 -12.80
N THR A 197 -7.45 9.89 -14.03
CA THR A 197 -7.22 8.79 -14.95
C THR A 197 -5.78 8.32 -14.88
N PHE A 198 -5.57 7.00 -14.93
CA PHE A 198 -4.28 6.39 -14.62
C PHE A 198 -3.12 6.88 -15.52
N PHE A 199 -3.27 6.84 -16.84
CA PHE A 199 -2.17 7.17 -17.74
C PHE A 199 -1.70 8.63 -17.66
N PRO A 200 -2.57 9.63 -17.70
CA PRO A 200 -2.17 11.02 -17.50
C PRO A 200 -1.49 11.25 -16.16
N HIS A 201 -2.01 10.66 -15.08
CA HIS A 201 -1.44 10.77 -13.76
C HIS A 201 -0.03 10.15 -13.69
N LEU A 202 0.16 8.93 -14.21
CA LEU A 202 1.48 8.27 -14.27
C LEU A 202 2.49 9.09 -15.09
N LEU A 203 2.10 9.63 -16.24
CA LEU A 203 2.98 10.44 -17.08
C LEU A 203 3.38 11.74 -16.39
N ASN A 204 2.45 12.41 -15.69
CA ASN A 204 2.75 13.57 -14.87
C ASN A 204 3.77 13.22 -13.78
N LEU A 205 3.53 12.14 -13.06
CA LEU A 205 4.40 11.67 -11.98
C LEU A 205 5.81 11.32 -12.47
N LEU A 206 5.94 10.69 -13.63
CA LEU A 206 7.25 10.42 -14.26
C LEU A 206 8.00 11.71 -14.65
N GLY A 207 7.29 12.82 -14.80
CA GLY A 207 7.86 14.14 -15.10
C GLY A 207 8.42 14.88 -13.89
N LYS A 208 8.03 14.52 -12.66
CA LYS A 208 8.43 15.20 -11.42
C LYS A 208 9.92 15.00 -11.12
N ARG A 209 10.52 15.96 -10.39
CA ARG A 209 11.95 15.87 -10.00
C ARG A 209 12.17 14.73 -9.04
N SER A 210 11.45 14.77 -7.94
CA SER A 210 11.50 13.75 -6.89
C SER A 210 10.13 13.60 -6.23
N VAL A 211 9.88 12.41 -5.70
CA VAL A 211 8.75 12.11 -4.83
C VAL A 211 9.33 11.65 -3.49
N ARG A 212 9.03 12.38 -2.44
CA ARG A 212 9.39 11.98 -1.07
C ARG A 212 8.19 11.34 -0.40
N ALA A 213 8.39 10.18 0.22
CA ALA A 213 7.38 9.55 1.06
C ALA A 213 7.84 9.55 2.52
N THR A 214 6.91 9.80 3.42
CA THR A 214 7.11 9.58 4.86
C THR A 214 6.23 8.41 5.28
N LEU A 215 6.85 7.37 5.88
CA LEU A 215 6.17 6.20 6.42
C LEU A 215 6.43 6.12 7.92
N ARG A 216 5.37 6.17 8.72
CA ARG A 216 5.44 5.99 10.17
C ARG A 216 4.72 4.72 10.56
N PHE A 217 5.35 3.94 11.43
CA PHE A 217 4.81 2.67 11.90
C PHE A 217 4.70 2.67 13.42
N ALA A 218 3.62 2.08 13.93
CA ALA A 218 3.47 1.80 15.36
C ALA A 218 2.79 0.44 15.57
N LYS A 219 3.17 -0.25 16.64
CA LYS A 219 2.42 -1.41 17.10
C LYS A 219 1.08 -0.96 17.70
N PHE A 220 0.03 -1.69 17.40
CA PHE A 220 -1.30 -1.44 17.95
C PHE A 220 -1.70 -2.57 18.90
N LYS A 221 -2.02 -2.21 20.14
CA LYS A 221 -2.55 -3.16 21.11
C LYS A 221 -4.08 -3.18 21.00
N GLN A 222 -4.61 -4.27 20.48
CA GLN A 222 -6.05 -4.48 20.42
C GLN A 222 -6.62 -4.60 21.83
N ILE A 223 -7.69 -3.86 22.11
CA ILE A 223 -8.38 -3.86 23.41
C ILE A 223 -9.86 -4.19 23.30
N THR A 224 -10.37 -4.46 22.08
CA THR A 224 -11.77 -4.80 21.84
C THR A 224 -11.94 -5.72 20.64
N ASP A 225 -12.95 -6.59 20.70
CA ASP A 225 -13.37 -7.47 19.62
C ASP A 225 -14.57 -6.89 18.84
N ASP A 226 -15.12 -5.75 19.29
CA ASP A 226 -16.14 -5.01 18.56
C ASP A 226 -15.52 -4.31 17.36
N ARG A 227 -15.92 -4.70 16.15
CA ARG A 227 -15.40 -4.16 14.88
C ARG A 227 -15.62 -2.66 14.71
N LYS A 228 -16.70 -2.12 15.27
CA LYS A 228 -17.00 -0.68 15.14
C LYS A 228 -16.08 0.12 16.03
N GLU A 229 -15.90 -0.35 17.26
CA GLU A 229 -15.00 0.28 18.21
C GLU A 229 -13.55 0.13 17.78
N LEU A 230 -13.15 -1.06 17.32
CA LEU A 230 -11.81 -1.31 16.77
C LEU A 230 -11.51 -0.40 15.56
N ALA A 231 -12.49 -0.17 14.67
CA ALA A 231 -12.32 0.73 13.54
C ALA A 231 -12.03 2.17 13.97
N LYS A 232 -12.71 2.67 15.01
CA LYS A 232 -12.45 4.00 15.57
C LYS A 232 -11.08 4.09 16.21
N GLN A 233 -10.69 3.08 16.98
CA GLN A 233 -9.38 3.04 17.65
C GLN A 233 -8.23 2.97 16.65
N LEU A 234 -8.33 2.16 15.61
CA LEU A 234 -7.34 2.08 14.54
C LEU A 234 -7.26 3.38 13.73
N HIS A 235 -8.40 3.99 13.44
CA HIS A 235 -8.45 5.28 12.77
C HIS A 235 -7.76 6.37 13.62
N ALA A 236 -8.07 6.44 14.91
CA ALA A 236 -7.44 7.37 15.84
C ALA A 236 -5.92 7.13 15.94
N ALA A 237 -5.48 5.86 15.95
CA ALA A 237 -4.07 5.52 15.99
C ALA A 237 -3.31 5.99 14.73
N VAL A 238 -3.92 5.88 13.55
CA VAL A 238 -3.32 6.41 12.30
C VAL A 238 -3.31 7.94 12.29
N LEU A 239 -4.37 8.60 12.79
CA LEU A 239 -4.42 10.05 12.95
C LEU A 239 -3.33 10.57 13.90
N ASN A 240 -3.07 9.89 15.01
CA ASN A 240 -2.02 10.25 15.93
C ASN A 240 -0.64 10.25 15.26
N LEU A 241 -0.35 9.26 14.41
CA LEU A 241 0.89 9.24 13.63
C LEU A 241 1.00 10.43 12.65
N LYS A 242 -0.11 10.92 12.11
CA LYS A 242 -0.16 12.14 11.30
C LYS A 242 0.16 13.37 12.14
N CYS A 243 -0.52 13.57 13.28
CA CYS A 243 -0.33 14.72 14.16
C CYS A 243 1.11 14.81 14.72
N GLU A 244 1.72 13.67 15.09
CA GLU A 244 3.11 13.63 15.52
C GLU A 244 4.08 14.14 14.43
N ASN A 245 3.74 13.96 13.16
CA ASN A 245 4.54 14.50 12.05
C ASN A 245 4.42 16.03 11.97
N GLU A 246 3.21 16.56 12.11
CA GLU A 246 2.96 17.98 12.02
C GLU A 246 3.71 18.74 13.12
N VAL A 247 3.76 18.20 14.35
CA VAL A 247 4.53 18.78 15.45
C VAL A 247 6.03 18.77 15.14
N LEU A 248 6.58 17.64 14.69
CA LEU A 248 8.01 17.54 14.37
C LEU A 248 8.44 18.45 13.21
N THR A 249 7.57 18.65 12.21
CA THR A 249 7.90 19.55 11.09
C THR A 249 7.78 21.02 11.47
N ALA A 250 6.91 21.38 12.42
CA ALA A 250 6.80 22.75 12.94
C ALA A 250 8.04 23.15 13.74
N ASP A 251 8.61 22.26 14.57
CA ASP A 251 9.80 22.51 15.38
C ASP A 251 11.10 22.71 14.55
N TYR A 252 11.12 22.34 13.29
CA TYR A 252 12.25 22.54 12.37
C TYR A 252 12.06 23.73 11.41
N ALA A 253 10.93 24.43 11.48
CA ALA A 253 10.61 25.57 10.59
C ALA A 253 10.93 26.94 11.22
N ASP A 254 11.32 26.99 12.49
CA ASP A 254 11.85 28.17 13.25
C ASP A 254 13.40 28.12 13.28
#